data_8e51c811fea04316a6b9ca75154baf8c
#
_entry.id   8e51c811fea04316a6b9ca75154baf8c
#
_cell.length_a   1.000
_cell.length_b   1.000
_cell.length_c   1.000
_cell.angle_alpha   90.00
_cell.angle_beta   90.00
_cell.angle_gamma   90.00
#
_symmetry.space_group_name_H-M   'P 1'
#
loop_
_entity.id
_entity.type
_entity.pdbx_description
1 polymer ?
#
loop_
_entity_poly.entity_id
_entity_poly.type
_entity_poly.pdbx_seq_one_letter_code
_entity_poly.pdbx_strand_id
1 'polypeptide(L)'
;MDRAHSHADSRSHHRPAPSRRDVLLAGLSGALGASALPALPVLLGAGAARADERQATPPAAAPAEPPPRARLGIPGPFPGRVAEVRHAGSIKDRTPVREAVAEMVDRGMMGLTGAPDAVAAWRTLFEPGDVVGIKVNPVGHPHAPTNHELVHEVVAGLKKADVAPRDIVVFDRYRAQFIKAGYVKNLPEGVRWDASCEDYDDSQLDIAGYDPDVFRELDLVSRPHHDPHDPRTRRSHLSLIVSRGVSKIINLPVLKDHGSAGVTLALKNMSHGFVNNVARSHASPTTNACNTFIPAIVSLPQIRTKAVLHILDGLRGIFEGGPSGRLNTVWYPRALYFATDPVAMDRIGWEIIDAKRRSLDLPPVAEARFIPPRSDDERRRHSFRQPEHIELAAALGLGVFDREQIDFRQADLTGG
;
A
#
# COMPACT_ATOMS: atom_id res chain seq x y z
N MET A 1 7.30 -47.97 -59.00
CA MET A 1 7.68 -48.89 -57.89
C MET A 1 7.33 -48.20 -56.60
N ASP A 2 6.22 -48.65 -56.03
CA ASP A 2 5.58 -48.19 -54.84
C ASP A 2 6.39 -48.40 -53.57
N ARG A 3 6.32 -47.48 -52.61
CA ARG A 3 6.29 -47.82 -51.18
C ARG A 3 5.48 -46.77 -50.42
N ALA A 4 4.29 -47.18 -50.03
CA ALA A 4 3.45 -46.55 -49.06
C ALA A 4 4.07 -46.65 -47.64
N HIS A 5 4.03 -45.57 -46.85
CA HIS A 5 4.18 -45.60 -45.42
C HIS A 5 2.96 -45.01 -44.76
N SER A 6 2.31 -45.87 -43.96
CA SER A 6 1.16 -45.61 -43.11
C SER A 6 1.50 -44.61 -42.01
N HIS A 7 0.70 -43.54 -41.84
CA HIS A 7 0.67 -42.68 -40.70
C HIS A 7 -0.30 -43.23 -39.65
N ALA A 8 0.23 -43.63 -38.51
CA ALA A 8 -0.55 -43.93 -37.31
C ALA A 8 -0.94 -42.63 -36.62
N ASP A 9 -2.24 -42.43 -36.42
CA ASP A 9 -2.88 -41.31 -35.75
C ASP A 9 -2.71 -41.47 -34.24
N SER A 10 -1.80 -40.71 -33.61
CA SER A 10 -1.66 -40.62 -32.14
C SER A 10 -2.38 -39.35 -31.63
N ARG A 11 -3.63 -39.49 -31.30
CA ARG A 11 -4.38 -38.43 -30.56
C ARG A 11 -3.84 -38.27 -29.15
N SER A 12 -2.96 -37.31 -28.93
CA SER A 12 -2.58 -36.88 -27.59
C SER A 12 -3.67 -36.00 -26.99
N HIS A 13 -4.30 -36.48 -25.89
CA HIS A 13 -5.21 -35.67 -25.10
C HIS A 13 -4.41 -34.53 -24.42
N HIS A 14 -4.50 -33.34 -25.01
CA HIS A 14 -4.05 -32.13 -24.34
C HIS A 14 -5.02 -31.82 -23.18
N ARG A 15 -4.57 -31.97 -21.94
CA ARG A 15 -5.20 -31.31 -20.79
C ARG A 15 -4.94 -29.81 -20.93
N PRO A 16 -5.95 -28.95 -20.73
CA PRO A 16 -5.72 -27.51 -20.70
C PRO A 16 -4.78 -27.16 -19.56
N ALA A 17 -3.83 -26.28 -19.80
CA ALA A 17 -2.95 -25.74 -18.77
C ALA A 17 -3.78 -25.04 -17.68
N PRO A 18 -3.41 -25.15 -16.39
CA PRO A 18 -4.13 -24.49 -15.31
C PRO A 18 -4.13 -22.98 -15.52
N SER A 19 -5.23 -22.33 -15.14
CA SER A 19 -5.35 -20.89 -15.25
C SER A 19 -4.33 -20.18 -14.35
N ARG A 20 -3.92 -18.96 -14.71
CA ARG A 20 -2.99 -18.14 -13.90
C ARG A 20 -3.46 -17.97 -12.46
N ARG A 21 -4.76 -18.02 -12.23
CA ARG A 21 -5.40 -17.96 -10.92
C ARG A 21 -5.11 -19.19 -10.05
N ASP A 22 -5.09 -20.38 -10.65
CA ASP A 22 -4.89 -21.64 -9.95
C ASP A 22 -3.43 -21.83 -9.50
N VAL A 23 -2.47 -21.32 -10.28
CA VAL A 23 -1.02 -21.35 -9.94
C VAL A 23 -0.69 -20.40 -8.79
N LEU A 24 -1.33 -19.24 -8.72
CA LEU A 24 -1.12 -18.27 -7.65
C LEU A 24 -1.71 -18.71 -6.31
N LEU A 25 -2.86 -19.38 -6.32
CA LEU A 25 -3.49 -19.93 -5.11
C LEU A 25 -2.70 -21.09 -4.51
N ALA A 26 -2.06 -21.92 -5.33
CA ALA A 26 -1.24 -23.04 -4.86
C ALA A 26 0.04 -22.58 -4.12
N GLY A 27 0.64 -21.46 -4.52
CA GLY A 27 1.82 -20.90 -3.87
C GLY A 27 1.58 -20.23 -2.51
N LEU A 28 0.34 -19.93 -2.17
CA LEU A 28 -0.04 -19.24 -0.93
C LEU A 28 -0.55 -20.17 0.18
N SER A 29 -0.82 -21.45 -0.12
CA SER A 29 -1.43 -22.41 0.81
C SER A 29 -0.45 -23.08 1.79
N GLY A 30 0.84 -22.75 1.76
CA GLY A 30 1.90 -23.48 2.48
C GLY A 30 2.14 -23.10 3.95
N ALA A 31 1.38 -22.22 4.60
CA ALA A 31 1.68 -21.79 5.97
C ALA A 31 0.44 -21.45 6.82
N LEU A 32 -0.49 -22.39 6.98
CA LEU A 32 -1.48 -22.33 8.05
C LEU A 32 -1.44 -23.64 8.83
N GLY A 33 -0.69 -23.64 9.94
CA GLY A 33 -0.68 -24.70 10.93
C GLY A 33 -2.05 -24.77 11.63
N ALA A 34 -2.72 -25.90 11.49
CA ALA A 34 -3.98 -26.18 12.16
C ALA A 34 -3.74 -26.49 13.63
N SER A 35 -4.22 -25.65 14.53
CA SER A 35 -4.35 -25.97 15.97
C SER A 35 -5.72 -26.59 16.19
N ALA A 36 -5.74 -27.87 16.56
CA ALA A 36 -6.95 -28.61 16.92
C ALA A 36 -7.44 -28.17 18.31
N LEU A 37 -8.74 -27.89 18.42
CA LEU A 37 -9.47 -27.72 19.69
C LEU A 37 -9.97 -29.07 20.20
N PRO A 38 -9.90 -29.35 21.52
CA PRO A 38 -10.45 -30.58 22.08
C PRO A 38 -11.97 -30.51 22.25
N ALA A 39 -12.65 -31.61 21.94
CA ALA A 39 -14.08 -31.80 22.14
C ALA A 39 -14.42 -32.04 23.63
N LEU A 40 -15.47 -31.39 24.12
CA LEU A 40 -16.09 -31.64 25.42
C LEU A 40 -17.25 -32.64 25.31
N PRO A 41 -17.42 -33.54 26.28
CA PRO A 41 -18.51 -34.53 26.26
C PRO A 41 -19.85 -33.95 26.77
N VAL A 42 -20.93 -34.36 26.12
CA VAL A 42 -22.31 -34.09 26.52
C VAL A 42 -22.69 -35.05 27.62
N LEU A 43 -23.16 -34.57 28.77
CA LEU A 43 -23.82 -35.33 29.82
C LEU A 43 -25.31 -34.97 29.84
N LEU A 44 -26.12 -35.98 29.52
CA LEU A 44 -27.56 -35.98 29.72
C LEU A 44 -27.89 -36.34 31.18
N GLY A 45 -28.68 -35.51 31.86
CA GLY A 45 -29.25 -35.81 33.14
C GLY A 45 -30.62 -35.20 33.31
N ALA A 46 -31.64 -36.03 33.30
CA ALA A 46 -33.03 -35.65 33.57
C ALA A 46 -33.26 -35.57 35.08
N GLY A 47 -33.94 -34.51 35.56
CA GLY A 47 -34.39 -34.40 36.93
C GLY A 47 -35.46 -33.31 37.05
N ALA A 48 -36.72 -33.72 37.16
CA ALA A 48 -37.84 -32.83 37.40
C ALA A 48 -37.95 -32.49 38.88
N ALA A 49 -38.01 -31.22 39.25
CA ALA A 49 -38.51 -30.75 40.53
C ALA A 49 -39.28 -29.44 40.37
N ARG A 50 -40.55 -29.46 40.76
CA ARG A 50 -41.42 -28.28 40.91
C ARG A 50 -40.97 -27.46 42.11
N ALA A 51 -40.83 -26.15 41.96
CA ALA A 51 -40.84 -25.19 43.08
C ALA A 51 -41.25 -23.79 42.61
N ASP A 52 -42.32 -23.35 43.18
CA ASP A 52 -42.66 -22.02 43.74
C ASP A 52 -42.40 -20.75 42.92
N GLU A 53 -43.51 -20.19 42.40
CA GLU A 53 -43.54 -18.88 41.77
C GLU A 53 -43.40 -17.76 42.79
N ARG A 54 -42.20 -17.17 42.93
CA ARG A 54 -42.03 -15.78 43.42
C ARG A 54 -41.60 -14.92 42.26
N GLN A 55 -42.44 -13.94 41.92
CA GLN A 55 -42.12 -12.90 40.97
C GLN A 55 -40.84 -12.15 41.40
N ALA A 56 -39.71 -12.50 40.80
CA ALA A 56 -38.49 -11.73 40.88
C ALA A 56 -38.52 -10.64 39.82
N THR A 57 -38.37 -9.38 40.26
CA THR A 57 -38.13 -8.23 39.39
C THR A 57 -36.96 -8.55 38.48
N PRO A 58 -37.06 -8.36 37.15
CA PRO A 58 -35.95 -8.64 36.25
C PRO A 58 -34.76 -7.72 36.63
N PRO A 59 -33.52 -8.25 36.66
CA PRO A 59 -32.35 -7.43 36.91
C PRO A 59 -32.25 -6.36 35.84
N ALA A 60 -31.88 -5.14 36.23
CA ALA A 60 -31.62 -4.05 35.32
C ALA A 60 -30.68 -4.54 34.19
N ALA A 61 -31.05 -4.30 32.94
CA ALA A 61 -30.24 -4.67 31.79
C ALA A 61 -28.83 -4.11 31.97
N ALA A 62 -27.83 -5.00 31.90
CA ALA A 62 -26.43 -4.60 31.89
C ALA A 62 -26.24 -3.56 30.77
N PRO A 63 -25.43 -2.51 31.00
CA PRO A 63 -25.15 -1.52 29.98
C PRO A 63 -24.66 -2.26 28.73
N ALA A 64 -25.26 -1.97 27.57
CA ALA A 64 -24.89 -2.57 26.30
C ALA A 64 -23.37 -2.40 26.09
N GLU A 65 -22.67 -3.49 25.81
CA GLU A 65 -21.26 -3.43 25.44
C GLU A 65 -21.11 -2.43 24.27
N PRO A 66 -20.11 -1.53 24.34
CA PRO A 66 -19.86 -0.61 23.24
C PRO A 66 -19.61 -1.43 21.97
N PRO A 67 -20.13 -1.00 20.80
CA PRO A 67 -19.97 -1.73 19.56
C PRO A 67 -18.47 -1.98 19.33
N PRO A 68 -18.09 -3.17 18.78
CA PRO A 68 -16.69 -3.51 18.54
C PRO A 68 -16.07 -2.39 17.71
N ARG A 69 -14.95 -1.81 18.21
CA ARG A 69 -14.22 -0.77 17.50
C ARG A 69 -13.90 -1.28 16.10
N ALA A 70 -14.26 -0.51 15.07
CA ALA A 70 -13.95 -0.84 13.69
C ALA A 70 -12.45 -1.12 13.56
N ARG A 71 -12.06 -2.17 12.82
CA ARG A 71 -10.64 -2.46 12.57
C ARG A 71 -10.03 -1.30 11.80
N LEU A 72 -9.09 -0.58 12.41
CA LEU A 72 -8.44 0.59 11.81
C LEU A 72 -7.45 0.23 10.68
N GLY A 73 -6.84 -0.96 10.74
CA GLY A 73 -5.89 -1.43 9.71
C GLY A 73 -6.56 -1.79 8.37
N ILE A 74 -5.77 -2.10 7.36
CA ILE A 74 -6.20 -2.38 5.97
C ILE A 74 -7.28 -3.46 5.91
N PRO A 75 -8.41 -3.21 5.19
CA PRO A 75 -8.78 -2.04 4.39
C PRO A 75 -9.39 -0.88 5.20
N GLY A 76 -9.44 -1.00 6.53
CA GLY A 76 -9.87 0.03 7.46
C GLY A 76 -11.39 0.19 7.59
N PRO A 77 -11.83 1.24 8.28
CA PRO A 77 -13.25 1.47 8.57
C PRO A 77 -14.05 1.97 7.35
N PHE A 78 -13.38 2.37 6.27
CA PHE A 78 -14.01 2.90 5.06
C PHE A 78 -13.56 2.13 3.80
N PRO A 79 -13.81 0.80 3.71
CA PRO A 79 -13.40 0.01 2.56
C PRO A 79 -14.08 0.53 1.28
N GLY A 80 -13.31 0.60 0.18
CA GLY A 80 -13.78 1.11 -1.10
C GLY A 80 -13.98 2.62 -1.17
N ARG A 81 -13.81 3.39 -0.08
CA ARG A 81 -13.97 4.85 -0.13
C ARG A 81 -12.66 5.55 -0.44
N VAL A 82 -12.71 6.46 -1.42
CA VAL A 82 -11.62 7.36 -1.78
C VAL A 82 -12.17 8.78 -1.87
N ALA A 83 -11.61 9.72 -1.10
CA ALA A 83 -11.96 11.14 -1.16
C ALA A 83 -10.86 11.91 -1.92
N GLU A 84 -11.20 12.55 -3.02
CA GLU A 84 -10.36 13.49 -3.76
C GLU A 84 -10.68 14.92 -3.34
N VAL A 85 -9.64 15.72 -3.11
CA VAL A 85 -9.77 17.16 -2.95
C VAL A 85 -8.84 17.85 -3.93
N ARG A 86 -9.39 18.73 -4.75
CA ARG A 86 -8.65 19.57 -5.70
C ARG A 86 -8.62 21.01 -5.22
N HIS A 87 -7.51 21.70 -5.51
CA HIS A 87 -7.38 23.13 -5.22
C HIS A 87 -6.47 23.80 -6.25
N ALA A 88 -7.03 24.69 -7.08
CA ALA A 88 -6.27 25.35 -8.16
C ALA A 88 -5.09 26.18 -7.64
N GLY A 89 -5.22 26.79 -6.46
CA GLY A 89 -4.18 27.56 -5.79
C GLY A 89 -3.13 26.73 -5.05
N SER A 90 -3.23 25.40 -5.02
CA SER A 90 -2.30 24.54 -4.26
C SER A 90 -0.88 24.52 -4.81
N ILE A 91 -0.66 24.95 -6.05
CA ILE A 91 0.65 25.08 -6.69
C ILE A 91 0.79 26.46 -7.31
N LYS A 92 1.81 27.20 -6.89
CA LYS A 92 2.24 28.47 -7.47
C LYS A 92 3.72 28.36 -7.87
N ASP A 93 4.05 28.72 -9.09
CA ASP A 93 5.42 28.66 -9.63
C ASP A 93 6.14 27.33 -9.36
N ARG A 94 5.41 26.21 -9.56
CA ARG A 94 5.83 24.82 -9.31
C ARG A 94 6.08 24.47 -7.83
N THR A 95 5.73 25.37 -6.91
CA THR A 95 5.89 25.18 -5.46
C THR A 95 4.51 24.99 -4.82
N PRO A 96 4.34 24.01 -3.92
CA PRO A 96 3.11 23.88 -3.15
C PRO A 96 2.86 25.11 -2.27
N VAL A 97 1.58 25.48 -2.13
CA VAL A 97 1.12 26.58 -1.28
C VAL A 97 0.54 25.95 -0.01
N ARG A 98 1.19 26.19 1.12
CA ARG A 98 0.91 25.48 2.37
C ARG A 98 -0.52 25.68 2.87
N GLU A 99 -1.05 26.90 2.78
CA GLU A 99 -2.41 27.23 3.21
C GLU A 99 -3.46 26.45 2.41
N ALA A 100 -3.27 26.34 1.10
CA ALA A 100 -4.13 25.54 0.25
C ALA A 100 -4.02 24.03 0.56
N VAL A 101 -2.81 23.54 0.85
CA VAL A 101 -2.60 22.13 1.25
C VAL A 101 -3.28 21.84 2.60
N ALA A 102 -3.24 22.79 3.55
CA ALA A 102 -3.93 22.69 4.84
C ALA A 102 -5.45 22.50 4.66
N GLU A 103 -6.05 23.36 3.83
CA GLU A 103 -7.47 23.25 3.50
C GLU A 103 -7.80 21.91 2.83
N MET A 104 -6.97 21.46 1.87
CA MET A 104 -7.15 20.19 1.20
C MET A 104 -7.09 19.02 2.19
N VAL A 105 -6.15 19.04 3.16
CA VAL A 105 -6.02 17.98 4.17
C VAL A 105 -7.23 17.91 5.08
N ASP A 106 -7.70 19.05 5.59
CA ASP A 106 -8.89 19.10 6.44
C ASP A 106 -10.15 18.62 5.69
N ARG A 107 -10.38 19.11 4.48
CA ARG A 107 -11.52 18.70 3.64
C ARG A 107 -11.45 17.23 3.23
N GLY A 108 -10.25 16.74 2.92
CA GLY A 108 -10.07 15.35 2.54
C GLY A 108 -10.32 14.36 3.67
N MET A 109 -9.87 14.68 4.87
CA MET A 109 -10.17 13.88 6.06
C MET A 109 -11.67 13.89 6.40
N MET A 110 -12.34 15.04 6.29
CA MET A 110 -13.80 15.12 6.46
C MET A 110 -14.53 14.32 5.38
N GLY A 111 -14.12 14.42 4.11
CA GLY A 111 -14.68 13.67 2.98
C GLY A 111 -14.54 12.16 3.13
N LEU A 112 -13.39 11.70 3.63
CA LEU A 112 -13.12 10.29 3.91
C LEU A 112 -13.99 9.77 5.06
N THR A 113 -14.00 10.47 6.18
CA THR A 113 -14.63 9.99 7.41
C THR A 113 -16.13 10.30 7.49
N GLY A 114 -16.58 11.36 6.83
CA GLY A 114 -17.93 11.93 7.00
C GLY A 114 -18.10 12.73 8.30
N ALA A 115 -16.98 13.04 8.99
CA ALA A 115 -17.01 13.80 10.23
C ALA A 115 -17.41 15.28 9.99
N PRO A 116 -18.03 15.96 10.98
CA PRO A 116 -18.51 17.34 10.84
C PRO A 116 -17.38 18.37 10.77
N ASP A 117 -16.22 18.07 11.30
CA ASP A 117 -15.05 18.94 11.32
C ASP A 117 -13.74 18.15 11.26
N ALA A 118 -12.62 18.84 11.05
CA ALA A 118 -11.32 18.24 10.91
C ALA A 118 -10.83 17.55 12.20
N VAL A 119 -11.14 18.08 13.39
CA VAL A 119 -10.74 17.47 14.67
C VAL A 119 -11.40 16.11 14.83
N ALA A 120 -12.71 16.05 14.64
CA ALA A 120 -13.49 14.81 14.69
C ALA A 120 -13.00 13.80 13.62
N ALA A 121 -12.66 14.30 12.41
CA ALA A 121 -12.14 13.46 11.34
C ALA A 121 -10.83 12.78 11.72
N TRP A 122 -9.86 13.52 12.25
CA TRP A 122 -8.57 12.95 12.69
C TRP A 122 -8.74 12.00 13.89
N ARG A 123 -9.59 12.34 14.86
CA ARG A 123 -9.92 11.49 16.03
C ARG A 123 -10.65 10.19 15.68
N THR A 124 -11.18 10.06 14.46
CA THR A 124 -11.74 8.78 13.96
C THR A 124 -10.64 7.70 13.86
N LEU A 125 -9.41 8.09 13.53
CA LEU A 125 -8.30 7.17 13.26
C LEU A 125 -7.18 7.25 14.31
N PHE A 126 -7.03 8.38 15.00
CA PHE A 126 -5.91 8.64 15.92
C PHE A 126 -6.40 9.08 17.30
N GLU A 127 -5.60 8.75 18.32
CA GLU A 127 -5.88 9.07 19.72
C GLU A 127 -4.58 9.39 20.50
N PRO A 128 -4.66 10.06 21.65
CA PRO A 128 -3.51 10.28 22.52
C PRO A 128 -2.81 8.97 22.88
N GLY A 129 -1.47 8.96 22.85
CA GLY A 129 -0.66 7.78 23.14
C GLY A 129 -0.33 6.94 21.90
N ASP A 130 -0.91 7.24 20.73
CA ASP A 130 -0.44 6.63 19.49
C ASP A 130 1.00 7.05 19.16
N VAL A 131 1.82 6.09 18.78
CA VAL A 131 3.11 6.35 18.15
C VAL A 131 2.93 6.21 16.64
N VAL A 132 2.92 7.35 15.94
CA VAL A 132 2.53 7.40 14.51
C VAL A 132 3.74 7.50 13.60
N GLY A 133 3.91 6.52 12.72
CA GLY A 133 4.88 6.57 11.64
C GLY A 133 4.27 7.22 10.39
N ILE A 134 4.92 8.26 9.86
CA ILE A 134 4.57 8.88 8.58
C ILE A 134 5.56 8.40 7.54
N LYS A 135 5.12 7.48 6.66
CA LYS A 135 5.94 6.97 5.54
C LYS A 135 5.85 7.92 4.37
N VAL A 136 6.95 8.57 4.04
CA VAL A 136 7.10 9.42 2.86
C VAL A 136 7.65 8.66 1.65
N ASN A 137 7.76 9.29 0.50
CA ASN A 137 8.38 8.75 -0.71
C ASN A 137 9.42 9.75 -1.27
N PRO A 138 10.69 9.66 -0.88
CA PRO A 138 11.76 10.52 -1.41
C PRO A 138 12.16 10.16 -2.85
N VAL A 139 11.85 8.96 -3.30
CA VAL A 139 12.17 8.50 -4.67
C VAL A 139 11.46 9.39 -5.69
N GLY A 140 12.24 9.92 -6.61
CA GLY A 140 11.75 10.92 -7.57
C GLY A 140 12.21 12.33 -7.27
N HIS A 141 12.90 12.58 -6.14
CA HIS A 141 13.56 13.85 -5.89
C HIS A 141 14.58 14.17 -7.01
N PRO A 142 14.61 15.42 -7.55
CA PRO A 142 13.84 16.59 -7.11
C PRO A 142 12.45 16.74 -7.77
N HIS A 143 12.04 15.84 -8.66
CA HIS A 143 10.87 16.03 -9.52
C HIS A 143 9.53 15.82 -8.79
N ALA A 144 9.35 14.68 -8.13
CA ALA A 144 8.11 14.37 -7.43
C ALA A 144 8.34 13.44 -6.21
N PRO A 145 9.05 13.90 -5.16
CA PRO A 145 8.98 13.30 -3.83
C PRO A 145 7.64 13.67 -3.16
N THR A 146 7.27 13.02 -2.06
CA THR A 146 6.19 13.51 -1.18
C THR A 146 6.50 14.95 -0.75
N ASN A 147 5.53 15.85 -0.89
CA ASN A 147 5.75 17.27 -0.62
C ASN A 147 5.86 17.54 0.89
N HIS A 148 6.77 18.44 1.27
CA HIS A 148 6.99 18.82 2.68
C HIS A 148 5.76 19.47 3.29
N GLU A 149 5.04 20.28 2.53
CA GLU A 149 3.81 20.95 2.95
C GLU A 149 2.75 19.92 3.36
N LEU A 150 2.62 18.81 2.61
CA LEU A 150 1.73 17.72 3.00
C LEU A 150 2.17 17.07 4.31
N VAL A 151 3.47 16.83 4.51
CA VAL A 151 3.99 16.28 5.78
C VAL A 151 3.66 17.21 6.96
N HIS A 152 3.84 18.53 6.77
CA HIS A 152 3.51 19.52 7.80
C HIS A 152 2.03 19.48 8.18
N GLU A 153 1.13 19.41 7.19
CA GLU A 153 -0.31 19.45 7.45
C GLU A 153 -0.83 18.11 8.02
N VAL A 154 -0.21 16.98 7.68
CA VAL A 154 -0.48 15.69 8.32
C VAL A 154 -0.06 15.72 9.80
N VAL A 155 1.10 16.30 10.13
CA VAL A 155 1.54 16.50 11.52
C VAL A 155 0.58 17.44 12.25
N ALA A 156 0.15 18.54 11.62
CA ALA A 156 -0.86 19.45 12.20
C ALA A 156 -2.19 18.73 12.48
N GLY A 157 -2.61 17.84 11.57
CA GLY A 157 -3.79 16.99 11.76
C GLY A 157 -3.66 16.01 12.93
N LEU A 158 -2.51 15.35 13.07
CA LEU A 158 -2.24 14.47 14.22
C LEU A 158 -2.29 15.22 15.55
N LYS A 159 -1.78 16.47 15.59
CA LYS A 159 -1.89 17.35 16.78
C LYS A 159 -3.36 17.70 17.09
N LYS A 160 -4.26 17.79 16.11
CA LYS A 160 -5.72 17.95 16.34
C LYS A 160 -6.33 16.72 17.03
N ALA A 161 -5.71 15.53 16.89
CA ALA A 161 -6.09 14.31 17.60
C ALA A 161 -5.29 14.08 18.90
N ASP A 162 -4.61 15.11 19.40
CA ASP A 162 -3.79 15.10 20.62
C ASP A 162 -2.61 14.11 20.59
N VAL A 163 -2.12 13.76 19.41
CA VAL A 163 -0.86 13.01 19.25
C VAL A 163 0.31 13.96 19.47
N ALA A 164 1.17 13.66 20.43
CA ALA A 164 2.29 14.53 20.78
C ALA A 164 3.37 14.48 19.67
N PRO A 165 4.02 15.62 19.31
CA PRO A 165 5.04 15.64 18.25
C PRO A 165 6.17 14.62 18.45
N ARG A 166 6.60 14.38 19.70
CA ARG A 166 7.62 13.37 20.06
C ARG A 166 7.21 11.92 19.72
N ASP A 167 5.92 11.67 19.56
CA ASP A 167 5.37 10.36 19.24
C ASP A 167 5.10 10.21 17.74
N ILE A 168 5.49 11.21 16.93
CA ILE A 168 5.43 11.19 15.47
C ILE A 168 6.84 10.93 14.91
N VAL A 169 6.93 9.97 13.95
CA VAL A 169 8.18 9.60 13.28
C VAL A 169 7.97 9.68 11.78
N VAL A 170 8.62 10.64 11.11
CA VAL A 170 8.65 10.68 9.65
C VAL A 170 9.77 9.78 9.16
N PHE A 171 9.50 8.84 8.27
CA PHE A 171 10.49 7.85 7.90
C PHE A 171 10.43 7.42 6.43
N ASP A 172 11.54 6.88 5.97
CA ASP A 172 11.65 6.12 4.72
C ASP A 172 12.63 4.95 4.88
N ARG A 173 12.81 4.20 3.82
CA ARG A 173 13.74 3.07 3.81
C ARG A 173 15.20 3.52 3.85
N TYR A 174 15.60 4.46 2.97
CA TYR A 174 16.98 4.87 2.79
C TYR A 174 17.27 6.23 3.42
N ARG A 175 18.17 6.26 4.42
CA ARG A 175 18.65 7.48 5.10
C ARG A 175 19.20 8.51 4.11
N ALA A 176 20.07 8.09 3.20
CA ALA A 176 20.70 8.99 2.24
C ALA A 176 19.66 9.68 1.33
N GLN A 177 18.65 8.94 0.84
CA GLN A 177 17.59 9.51 0.03
C GLN A 177 16.67 10.43 0.83
N PHE A 178 16.37 10.10 2.09
CA PHE A 178 15.57 10.92 3.00
C PHE A 178 16.23 12.27 3.27
N ILE A 179 17.55 12.26 3.58
CA ILE A 179 18.35 13.49 3.80
C ILE A 179 18.44 14.31 2.51
N LYS A 180 18.77 13.67 1.37
CA LYS A 180 18.90 14.32 0.06
C LYS A 180 17.61 15.00 -0.39
N ALA A 181 16.46 14.41 -0.09
CA ALA A 181 15.16 14.99 -0.39
C ALA A 181 14.77 16.13 0.57
N GLY A 182 15.62 16.47 1.57
CA GLY A 182 15.46 17.62 2.44
C GLY A 182 14.55 17.43 3.63
N TYR A 183 14.05 16.20 3.91
CA TYR A 183 13.09 16.00 5.00
C TYR A 183 13.65 16.39 6.37
N VAL A 184 14.91 16.05 6.67
CA VAL A 184 15.53 16.41 7.98
C VAL A 184 15.49 17.90 8.24
N LYS A 185 15.70 18.73 7.20
CA LYS A 185 15.74 20.20 7.33
C LYS A 185 14.34 20.82 7.42
N ASN A 186 13.32 20.09 6.96
CA ASN A 186 11.95 20.58 6.85
C ASN A 186 10.97 19.85 7.79
N LEU A 187 11.48 19.17 8.83
CA LEU A 187 10.58 18.53 9.80
C LEU A 187 9.95 19.59 10.71
N PRO A 188 8.66 19.41 11.07
CA PRO A 188 8.04 20.20 12.14
C PRO A 188 8.76 20.00 13.47
N GLU A 189 8.77 21.03 14.30
CA GLU A 189 9.42 21.01 15.62
C GLU A 189 8.90 19.88 16.50
N GLY A 190 9.84 19.17 17.16
CA GLY A 190 9.55 18.06 18.08
C GLY A 190 9.24 16.73 17.39
N VAL A 191 9.10 16.70 16.06
CA VAL A 191 8.87 15.47 15.29
C VAL A 191 10.17 14.73 15.07
N ARG A 192 10.16 13.42 15.28
CA ARG A 192 11.32 12.54 15.04
C ARG A 192 11.38 12.09 13.58
N TRP A 193 12.54 11.60 13.18
CA TRP A 193 12.71 10.93 11.89
C TRP A 193 13.58 9.70 12.03
N ASP A 194 13.43 8.75 11.09
CA ASP A 194 14.24 7.53 11.07
C ASP A 194 14.35 6.96 9.64
N ALA A 195 15.23 5.98 9.46
CA ALA A 195 15.37 5.23 8.23
C ALA A 195 15.78 3.78 8.52
N SER A 196 15.31 2.85 7.68
CA SER A 196 15.56 1.43 7.91
C SER A 196 17.00 1.01 7.61
N CYS A 197 17.68 1.68 6.68
CA CYS A 197 19.09 1.42 6.34
C CYS A 197 19.74 2.70 5.78
N GLU A 198 21.06 2.68 5.68
CA GLU A 198 21.83 3.89 5.28
C GLU A 198 21.57 4.26 3.81
N ASP A 199 21.83 3.33 2.89
CA ASP A 199 21.68 3.58 1.46
C ASP A 199 21.36 2.25 0.73
N TYR A 200 21.23 2.36 -0.59
CA TYR A 200 21.10 1.22 -1.46
C TYR A 200 22.41 0.41 -1.50
N ASP A 201 22.33 -0.88 -1.23
CA ASP A 201 23.39 -1.84 -1.51
C ASP A 201 22.94 -2.86 -2.55
N ASP A 202 23.87 -3.41 -3.31
CA ASP A 202 23.56 -4.32 -4.41
C ASP A 202 23.00 -5.67 -3.95
N SER A 203 23.40 -6.15 -2.76
CA SER A 203 22.91 -7.41 -2.22
C SER A 203 21.52 -7.27 -1.63
N GLN A 204 21.25 -6.16 -0.95
CA GLN A 204 20.04 -5.90 -0.17
C GLN A 204 19.70 -6.99 0.86
N LEU A 205 20.69 -7.78 1.27
CA LEU A 205 20.54 -8.89 2.21
C LEU A 205 20.89 -8.52 3.64
N ASP A 206 21.45 -7.32 3.86
CA ASP A 206 21.68 -6.82 5.22
C ASP A 206 20.35 -6.65 5.95
N ILE A 207 20.34 -7.13 7.19
CA ILE A 207 19.19 -7.03 8.11
C ILE A 207 19.37 -6.00 9.22
N ALA A 208 20.46 -5.21 9.21
CA ALA A 208 20.59 -4.08 10.12
C ALA A 208 19.43 -3.10 9.88
N GLY A 209 18.68 -2.78 10.95
CA GLY A 209 17.45 -1.95 10.88
C GLY A 209 16.18 -2.72 10.46
N TYR A 210 16.29 -4.04 10.25
CA TYR A 210 15.17 -4.94 9.95
C TYR A 210 14.95 -5.99 11.03
N ASP A 211 13.72 -6.45 11.18
CA ASP A 211 13.33 -7.44 12.19
C ASP A 211 13.71 -8.86 11.71
N PRO A 212 14.61 -9.58 12.40
CA PRO A 212 15.01 -10.90 12.00
C PRO A 212 13.87 -11.92 12.02
N ASP A 213 12.87 -11.72 12.87
CA ASP A 213 11.78 -12.64 13.12
C ASP A 213 10.54 -12.38 12.26
N VAL A 214 10.46 -11.20 11.63
CA VAL A 214 9.31 -10.79 10.83
C VAL A 214 9.72 -10.57 9.38
N PHE A 215 9.37 -11.53 8.53
CA PHE A 215 9.72 -11.51 7.12
C PHE A 215 8.65 -12.16 6.23
N ARG A 216 8.75 -11.93 4.94
CA ARG A 216 8.03 -12.70 3.92
C ARG A 216 9.03 -13.49 3.09
N GLU A 217 8.86 -14.81 3.04
CA GLU A 217 9.57 -15.68 2.14
C GLU A 217 8.77 -15.88 0.84
N LEU A 218 9.43 -15.77 -0.31
CA LEU A 218 8.86 -15.99 -1.64
C LEU A 218 9.92 -16.64 -2.53
N ASP A 219 9.48 -17.51 -3.45
CA ASP A 219 10.34 -18.14 -4.44
C ASP A 219 10.74 -17.17 -5.57
N LEU A 220 11.26 -16.02 -5.16
CA LEU A 220 11.79 -14.98 -6.04
C LEU A 220 13.22 -14.68 -5.61
N VAL A 221 14.19 -14.93 -6.48
CA VAL A 221 15.62 -14.64 -6.27
C VAL A 221 16.02 -13.44 -7.11
N SER A 222 16.68 -12.46 -6.49
CA SER A 222 16.90 -11.15 -7.11
C SER A 222 18.03 -11.11 -8.12
N ARG A 223 19.07 -11.90 -7.94
CA ARG A 223 20.30 -11.81 -8.73
C ARG A 223 20.71 -13.18 -9.23
N PRO A 224 21.25 -13.29 -10.46
CA PRO A 224 21.73 -14.57 -10.99
C PRO A 224 22.84 -15.23 -10.15
N HIS A 225 23.62 -14.41 -9.43
CA HIS A 225 24.71 -14.88 -8.56
C HIS A 225 24.29 -15.19 -7.12
N HIS A 226 23.04 -14.90 -6.75
CA HIS A 226 22.52 -15.28 -5.44
C HIS A 226 22.23 -16.77 -5.41
N ASP A 227 22.74 -17.46 -4.38
CA ASP A 227 22.42 -18.86 -4.14
C ASP A 227 20.91 -18.99 -3.82
N PRO A 228 20.11 -19.68 -4.65
CA PRO A 228 18.69 -19.87 -4.38
C PRO A 228 18.43 -20.76 -3.14
N HIS A 229 19.42 -21.50 -2.67
CA HIS A 229 19.33 -22.32 -1.46
C HIS A 229 19.62 -21.52 -0.18
N ASP A 230 20.24 -20.33 -0.29
CA ASP A 230 20.37 -19.42 0.86
C ASP A 230 19.02 -18.76 1.14
N PRO A 231 18.38 -19.05 2.31
CA PRO A 231 17.07 -18.52 2.64
C PRO A 231 17.03 -16.98 2.69
N ARG A 232 18.17 -16.31 2.92
CA ARG A 232 18.25 -14.84 2.91
C ARG A 232 17.88 -14.28 1.55
N THR A 233 18.20 -14.95 0.46
CA THR A 233 17.91 -14.51 -0.91
C THR A 233 16.42 -14.54 -1.23
N ARG A 234 15.63 -15.36 -0.52
CA ARG A 234 14.17 -15.50 -0.67
C ARG A 234 13.38 -14.75 0.38
N ARG A 235 14.02 -14.18 1.43
CA ARG A 235 13.35 -13.45 2.51
C ARG A 235 13.44 -11.94 2.31
N SER A 236 12.37 -11.27 2.68
CA SER A 236 12.34 -9.81 2.86
C SER A 236 11.89 -9.51 4.28
N HIS A 237 12.80 -8.99 5.08
CA HIS A 237 12.61 -8.68 6.50
C HIS A 237 11.95 -7.32 6.67
N LEU A 238 10.99 -7.22 7.59
CA LEU A 238 10.27 -6.00 7.90
C LEU A 238 11.14 -5.02 8.70
N SER A 239 11.08 -3.75 8.37
CA SER A 239 11.76 -2.67 9.12
C SER A 239 11.38 -2.68 10.60
N LEU A 240 12.37 -2.49 11.49
CA LEU A 240 12.17 -2.35 12.93
C LEU A 240 11.26 -1.16 13.26
N ILE A 241 11.28 -0.11 12.46
CA ILE A 241 10.36 1.03 12.61
C ILE A 241 8.91 0.54 12.53
N VAL A 242 8.59 -0.29 11.54
CA VAL A 242 7.25 -0.82 11.29
C VAL A 242 6.89 -1.93 12.28
N SER A 243 7.79 -2.88 12.54
CA SER A 243 7.49 -4.03 13.39
C SER A 243 7.36 -3.64 14.87
N ARG A 244 8.25 -2.76 15.37
CA ARG A 244 8.39 -2.46 16.80
C ARG A 244 8.26 -0.97 17.15
N GLY A 245 8.61 -0.07 16.22
CA GLY A 245 8.79 1.35 16.52
C GLY A 245 7.51 2.18 16.57
N VAL A 246 6.43 1.76 15.87
CA VAL A 246 5.18 2.53 15.76
C VAL A 246 3.94 1.67 16.00
N SER A 247 2.87 2.30 16.48
CA SER A 247 1.56 1.67 16.67
C SER A 247 0.65 1.84 15.46
N LYS A 248 0.74 2.97 14.78
CA LYS A 248 -0.05 3.31 13.57
C LYS A 248 0.84 3.90 12.48
N ILE A 249 0.41 3.77 11.24
CA ILE A 249 1.14 4.28 10.07
C ILE A 249 0.21 5.10 9.18
N ILE A 250 0.67 6.29 8.81
CA ILE A 250 0.15 7.07 7.70
C ILE A 250 1.09 6.88 6.51
N ASN A 251 0.57 6.44 5.39
CA ASN A 251 1.32 6.23 4.16
C ASN A 251 1.08 7.39 3.19
N LEU A 252 2.14 8.12 2.81
CA LEU A 252 2.11 9.26 1.91
C LEU A 252 2.78 8.92 0.56
N PRO A 253 2.15 8.09 -0.28
CA PRO A 253 2.64 7.81 -1.62
C PRO A 253 2.51 9.01 -2.54
N VAL A 254 3.16 8.96 -3.71
CA VAL A 254 3.07 9.98 -4.76
C VAL A 254 2.37 9.39 -5.99
N LEU A 255 1.56 10.19 -6.66
CA LEU A 255 0.84 9.84 -7.88
C LEU A 255 1.81 9.73 -9.06
N LYS A 256 2.33 8.53 -9.31
CA LYS A 256 3.32 8.30 -10.37
C LYS A 256 3.28 6.88 -10.95
N ASP A 257 3.60 6.77 -12.25
CA ASP A 257 3.85 5.50 -12.91
C ASP A 257 5.12 4.82 -12.39
N HIS A 258 5.37 3.61 -12.83
CA HIS A 258 6.57 2.85 -12.49
C HIS A 258 6.96 1.89 -13.60
N GLY A 259 8.23 1.90 -13.97
CA GLY A 259 8.77 1.09 -15.06
C GLY A 259 8.61 -0.43 -14.89
N SER A 260 8.57 -0.94 -13.66
CA SER A 260 8.43 -2.39 -13.41
C SER A 260 7.05 -2.76 -12.87
N ALA A 261 6.46 -1.95 -11.98
CA ALA A 261 5.19 -2.29 -11.33
C ALA A 261 3.96 -1.68 -12.03
N GLY A 262 4.16 -0.88 -13.08
CA GLY A 262 3.12 -0.08 -13.69
C GLY A 262 2.87 1.22 -12.96
N VAL A 263 2.51 1.16 -11.70
CA VAL A 263 2.30 2.33 -10.83
C VAL A 263 3.03 2.19 -9.49
N THR A 264 3.36 3.31 -8.86
CA THR A 264 3.97 3.33 -7.51
C THR A 264 2.88 3.28 -6.44
N LEU A 265 2.13 4.32 -6.26
CA LEU A 265 0.97 4.49 -5.38
C LEU A 265 1.12 3.90 -3.96
N ALA A 266 0.01 3.57 -3.27
CA ALA A 266 0.01 3.20 -1.86
C ALA A 266 0.60 1.81 -1.57
N LEU A 267 0.19 0.79 -2.31
CA LEU A 267 0.64 -0.59 -2.09
C LEU A 267 2.14 -0.73 -2.27
N LYS A 268 2.67 -0.16 -3.37
CA LYS A 268 4.11 -0.22 -3.65
C LYS A 268 4.93 0.62 -2.67
N ASN A 269 4.44 1.79 -2.25
CA ASN A 269 5.14 2.63 -1.28
C ASN A 269 5.34 1.92 0.07
N MET A 270 4.35 1.13 0.50
CA MET A 270 4.46 0.29 1.69
C MET A 270 5.38 -0.91 1.45
N SER A 271 5.12 -1.73 0.43
CA SER A 271 5.85 -2.97 0.22
C SER A 271 7.35 -2.74 0.05
N HIS A 272 7.74 -1.85 -0.84
CA HIS A 272 9.15 -1.56 -1.13
C HIS A 272 9.80 -0.63 -0.10
N GLY A 273 8.99 0.14 0.64
CA GLY A 273 9.46 1.06 1.66
C GLY A 273 9.62 0.44 3.06
N PHE A 274 9.06 -0.75 3.29
CA PHE A 274 9.04 -1.36 4.63
C PHE A 274 9.95 -2.58 4.79
N VAL A 275 10.45 -3.18 3.69
CA VAL A 275 11.28 -4.38 3.79
C VAL A 275 12.62 -4.24 3.04
N ASN A 276 13.59 -5.07 3.42
CA ASN A 276 14.82 -5.26 2.65
C ASN A 276 14.57 -6.16 1.42
N ASN A 277 15.62 -6.50 0.67
CA ASN A 277 15.64 -7.43 -0.46
C ASN A 277 14.48 -7.24 -1.45
N VAL A 278 14.24 -5.99 -1.87
CA VAL A 278 13.17 -5.66 -2.83
C VAL A 278 13.61 -5.80 -4.29
N ALA A 279 14.92 -5.87 -4.57
CA ALA A 279 15.45 -6.02 -5.93
C ALA A 279 14.89 -7.26 -6.63
N ARG A 280 14.60 -8.31 -5.89
CA ARG A 280 14.01 -9.55 -6.40
C ARG A 280 12.61 -9.37 -7.02
N SER A 281 11.87 -8.33 -6.67
CA SER A 281 10.60 -7.98 -7.31
C SER A 281 10.76 -7.44 -8.74
N HIS A 282 11.97 -7.04 -9.12
CA HIS A 282 12.29 -6.48 -10.45
C HIS A 282 13.11 -7.45 -11.31
N ALA A 283 13.40 -8.66 -10.82
CA ALA A 283 14.42 -9.53 -11.38
C ALA A 283 13.94 -10.43 -12.52
N SER A 284 12.63 -10.59 -12.74
CA SER A 284 12.14 -11.48 -13.77
C SER A 284 12.21 -10.85 -15.17
N PRO A 285 12.82 -11.54 -16.16
CA PRO A 285 12.84 -11.09 -17.54
C PRO A 285 11.53 -11.37 -18.29
N THR A 286 10.65 -12.20 -17.75
CA THR A 286 9.47 -12.74 -18.45
C THR A 286 8.16 -12.41 -17.79
N THR A 287 8.16 -11.98 -16.51
CA THR A 287 6.96 -11.67 -15.74
C THR A 287 7.16 -10.42 -14.89
N ASN A 288 6.07 -9.75 -14.54
CA ASN A 288 6.10 -8.69 -13.54
C ASN A 288 6.08 -9.29 -12.13
N ALA A 289 7.28 -9.58 -11.58
CA ALA A 289 7.41 -10.14 -10.24
C ALA A 289 6.88 -9.19 -9.13
N CYS A 290 6.74 -7.89 -9.41
CA CYS A 290 6.07 -6.95 -8.51
C CYS A 290 4.62 -7.37 -8.22
N ASN A 291 3.96 -8.02 -9.18
CA ASN A 291 2.57 -8.46 -9.02
C ASN A 291 2.40 -9.50 -7.91
N THR A 292 3.38 -10.35 -7.68
CA THR A 292 3.40 -11.29 -6.54
C THR A 292 3.96 -10.65 -5.28
N PHE A 293 5.06 -9.90 -5.42
CA PHE A 293 5.81 -9.35 -4.29
C PHE A 293 5.00 -8.33 -3.48
N ILE A 294 4.38 -7.36 -4.17
CA ILE A 294 3.69 -6.23 -3.50
C ILE A 294 2.56 -6.72 -2.58
N PRO A 295 1.57 -7.50 -3.06
CA PRO A 295 0.48 -7.94 -2.19
C PRO A 295 0.95 -8.89 -1.10
N ALA A 296 1.95 -9.75 -1.36
CA ALA A 296 2.50 -10.65 -0.36
C ALA A 296 3.17 -9.90 0.80
N ILE A 297 3.89 -8.81 0.54
CA ILE A 297 4.48 -7.98 1.59
C ILE A 297 3.41 -7.22 2.36
N VAL A 298 2.47 -6.53 1.66
CA VAL A 298 1.43 -5.73 2.32
C VAL A 298 0.50 -6.60 3.17
N SER A 299 0.37 -7.90 2.85
CA SER A 299 -0.42 -8.85 3.65
C SER A 299 0.24 -9.25 4.98
N LEU A 300 1.49 -8.84 5.27
CA LEU A 300 2.11 -9.08 6.58
C LEU A 300 1.22 -8.50 7.69
N PRO A 301 0.93 -9.27 8.75
CA PRO A 301 0.02 -8.82 9.83
C PRO A 301 0.38 -7.46 10.41
N GLN A 302 1.68 -7.18 10.60
CA GLN A 302 2.18 -5.92 11.16
C GLN A 302 1.86 -4.71 10.25
N ILE A 303 1.95 -4.87 8.93
CA ILE A 303 1.57 -3.82 7.97
C ILE A 303 0.06 -3.68 7.96
N ARG A 304 -0.65 -4.81 7.81
CA ARG A 304 -2.10 -4.85 7.68
C ARG A 304 -2.82 -4.22 8.88
N THR A 305 -2.29 -4.40 10.09
CA THR A 305 -2.92 -3.88 11.31
C THR A 305 -2.56 -2.43 11.60
N LYS A 306 -1.36 -1.99 11.22
CA LYS A 306 -0.83 -0.66 11.58
C LYS A 306 -1.04 0.42 10.52
N ALA A 307 -1.16 0.07 9.23
CA ALA A 307 -1.41 1.05 8.18
C ALA A 307 -2.89 1.45 8.19
N VAL A 308 -3.18 2.64 8.74
CA VAL A 308 -4.55 3.09 9.03
C VAL A 308 -5.05 4.20 8.10
N LEU A 309 -4.13 4.92 7.45
CA LEU A 309 -4.46 6.04 6.56
C LEU A 309 -3.49 6.10 5.40
N HIS A 310 -4.01 6.33 4.21
CA HIS A 310 -3.25 6.59 3.00
C HIS A 310 -3.66 7.95 2.46
N ILE A 311 -2.68 8.84 2.20
CA ILE A 311 -2.90 10.13 1.54
C ILE A 311 -2.00 10.19 0.32
N LEU A 312 -2.58 9.99 -0.87
CA LEU A 312 -1.84 10.01 -2.13
C LEU A 312 -1.57 11.47 -2.53
N ASP A 313 -0.31 11.82 -2.57
CA ASP A 313 0.17 13.13 -2.99
C ASP A 313 0.09 13.26 -4.52
N GLY A 314 -0.88 13.99 -4.99
CA GLY A 314 -1.11 14.39 -6.38
C GLY A 314 -0.97 15.90 -6.58
N LEU A 315 -0.31 16.63 -5.67
CA LEU A 315 0.07 18.02 -5.93
C LEU A 315 0.95 18.09 -7.17
N ARG A 316 1.90 17.14 -7.27
CA ARG A 316 2.72 16.84 -8.44
C ARG A 316 2.67 15.34 -8.72
N GLY A 317 2.66 14.96 -9.99
CA GLY A 317 2.69 13.57 -10.41
C GLY A 317 3.71 13.31 -11.52
N ILE A 318 3.98 12.03 -11.81
CA ILE A 318 4.79 11.56 -12.92
C ILE A 318 3.92 10.62 -13.76
N PHE A 319 3.67 10.96 -15.01
CA PHE A 319 2.84 10.15 -15.90
C PHE A 319 3.65 9.17 -16.75
N GLU A 320 4.98 9.34 -16.85
CA GLU A 320 5.87 8.48 -17.63
C GLU A 320 7.31 8.54 -17.06
N GLY A 321 8.00 7.38 -17.07
CA GLY A 321 9.40 7.27 -16.65
C GLY A 321 9.61 7.20 -15.13
N GLY A 322 8.56 6.89 -14.38
CA GLY A 322 8.67 6.63 -12.93
C GLY A 322 9.51 5.40 -12.58
N PRO A 323 10.03 5.33 -11.35
CA PRO A 323 9.66 6.15 -10.19
C PRO A 323 10.37 7.52 -10.13
N SER A 324 11.49 7.72 -10.84
CA SER A 324 12.28 8.96 -10.76
C SER A 324 11.70 10.08 -11.62
N GLY A 325 11.15 9.73 -12.78
CA GLY A 325 10.64 10.69 -13.74
C GLY A 325 11.70 11.58 -14.37
N ARG A 326 11.23 12.53 -15.18
CA ARG A 326 12.03 13.62 -15.77
C ARG A 326 11.21 14.90 -15.68
N LEU A 327 11.82 16.04 -15.80
CA LEU A 327 11.11 17.32 -15.69
C LEU A 327 9.93 17.46 -16.66
N ASN A 328 10.07 16.93 -17.88
CA ASN A 328 9.03 16.95 -18.93
C ASN A 328 7.93 15.88 -18.73
N THR A 329 8.06 14.99 -17.76
CA THR A 329 7.03 13.99 -17.40
C THR A 329 6.34 14.28 -16.08
N VAL A 330 6.67 15.41 -15.47
CA VAL A 330 5.95 15.95 -14.29
C VAL A 330 4.70 16.69 -14.76
N TRP A 331 3.57 16.43 -14.09
CA TRP A 331 2.37 17.26 -14.24
C TRP A 331 1.81 17.64 -12.87
N TYR A 332 0.85 18.54 -12.82
CA TYR A 332 0.29 19.11 -11.61
C TYR A 332 -1.22 18.83 -11.53
N PRO A 333 -1.64 17.64 -11.04
CA PRO A 333 -3.06 17.35 -10.79
C PRO A 333 -3.68 18.31 -9.80
N ARG A 334 -2.88 18.87 -8.87
CA ARG A 334 -3.32 19.78 -7.81
C ARG A 334 -4.40 19.15 -6.93
N ALA A 335 -4.23 17.87 -6.62
CA ALA A 335 -5.17 17.05 -5.89
C ALA A 335 -4.48 16.24 -4.79
N LEU A 336 -5.21 15.95 -3.72
CA LEU A 336 -4.85 14.96 -2.70
C LEU A 336 -5.97 13.93 -2.63
N TYR A 337 -5.61 12.67 -2.37
CA TYR A 337 -6.55 11.56 -2.29
C TYR A 337 -6.42 10.87 -0.95
N PHE A 338 -7.53 10.58 -0.28
CA PHE A 338 -7.60 10.05 1.08
C PHE A 338 -8.34 8.74 1.09
N ALA A 339 -7.77 7.70 1.69
CA ALA A 339 -8.43 6.40 1.87
C ALA A 339 -7.84 5.65 3.07
N THR A 340 -8.63 4.74 3.65
CA THR A 340 -8.11 3.67 4.52
C THR A 340 -7.83 2.40 3.72
N ASP A 341 -8.36 2.31 2.51
CA ASP A 341 -8.26 1.20 1.57
C ASP A 341 -7.20 1.50 0.49
N PRO A 342 -6.01 0.87 0.59
CA PRO A 342 -4.94 1.13 -0.38
C PRO A 342 -5.23 0.57 -1.78
N VAL A 343 -6.07 -0.46 -1.88
CA VAL A 343 -6.43 -1.06 -3.17
C VAL A 343 -7.34 -0.12 -3.96
N ALA A 344 -8.40 0.38 -3.30
CA ALA A 344 -9.29 1.37 -3.90
C ALA A 344 -8.54 2.65 -4.30
N MET A 345 -7.63 3.13 -3.44
CA MET A 345 -6.77 4.28 -3.75
C MET A 345 -5.92 4.03 -5.00
N ASP A 346 -5.25 2.88 -5.08
CA ASP A 346 -4.36 2.56 -6.19
C ASP A 346 -5.15 2.32 -7.48
N ARG A 347 -6.36 1.76 -7.40
CA ARG A 347 -7.25 1.61 -8.54
C ARG A 347 -7.65 2.97 -9.14
N ILE A 348 -8.00 3.94 -8.30
CA ILE A 348 -8.30 5.33 -8.73
C ILE A 348 -7.03 6.02 -9.24
N GLY A 349 -5.91 5.92 -8.52
CA GLY A 349 -4.64 6.53 -8.92
C GLY A 349 -4.15 6.04 -10.28
N TRP A 350 -4.34 4.75 -10.59
CA TRP A 350 -4.04 4.18 -11.91
C TRP A 350 -4.93 4.80 -13.01
N GLU A 351 -6.23 4.93 -12.80
CA GLU A 351 -7.14 5.57 -13.76
C GLU A 351 -6.73 7.02 -14.08
N ILE A 352 -6.31 7.77 -13.04
CA ILE A 352 -5.88 9.16 -13.17
C ILE A 352 -4.59 9.26 -14.00
N ILE A 353 -3.62 8.38 -13.76
CA ILE A 353 -2.40 8.31 -14.56
C ILE A 353 -2.74 7.98 -16.02
N ASP A 354 -3.59 6.99 -16.27
CA ASP A 354 -4.01 6.59 -17.61
C ASP A 354 -4.82 7.69 -18.31
N ALA A 355 -5.64 8.44 -17.59
CA ALA A 355 -6.35 9.60 -18.15
C ALA A 355 -5.36 10.68 -18.60
N LYS A 356 -4.31 10.96 -17.80
CA LYS A 356 -3.24 11.88 -18.17
C LYS A 356 -2.47 11.38 -19.40
N ARG A 357 -2.13 10.09 -19.43
CA ARG A 357 -1.44 9.47 -20.58
C ARG A 357 -2.26 9.60 -21.87
N ARG A 358 -3.55 9.25 -21.81
CA ARG A 358 -4.47 9.40 -22.96
C ARG A 358 -4.53 10.83 -23.47
N SER A 359 -4.53 11.83 -22.60
CA SER A 359 -4.53 13.27 -23.01
C SER A 359 -3.26 13.70 -23.77
N LEU A 360 -2.25 12.83 -23.82
CA LEU A 360 -0.96 13.04 -24.49
C LEU A 360 -0.72 11.99 -25.58
N ASP A 361 -1.75 11.27 -26.01
CA ASP A 361 -1.70 10.19 -26.99
C ASP A 361 -0.71 9.07 -26.61
N LEU A 362 -0.48 8.88 -25.31
CA LEU A 362 0.32 7.78 -24.78
C LEU A 362 -0.58 6.58 -24.44
N PRO A 363 -0.12 5.34 -24.70
CA PRO A 363 -0.88 4.15 -24.37
C PRO A 363 -1.07 4.04 -22.85
N PRO A 364 -2.15 3.39 -22.35
CA PRO A 364 -2.35 3.10 -20.95
C PRO A 364 -1.15 2.41 -20.33
N VAL A 365 -0.97 2.54 -19.00
CA VAL A 365 0.15 1.93 -18.28
C VAL A 365 0.25 0.43 -18.55
N ALA A 366 -0.88 -0.28 -18.52
CA ALA A 366 -0.92 -1.72 -18.74
C ALA A 366 -0.52 -2.14 -20.17
N GLU A 367 -0.74 -1.27 -21.16
CA GLU A 367 -0.47 -1.54 -22.58
C GLU A 367 0.81 -0.88 -23.07
N ALA A 368 1.44 -0.05 -22.26
CA ALA A 368 2.59 0.73 -22.65
C ALA A 368 3.73 -0.16 -23.13
N ARG A 369 3.75 -0.35 -24.42
CA ARG A 369 4.89 -0.79 -25.20
C ARG A 369 5.72 0.45 -25.49
N PHE A 370 6.81 0.51 -25.01
CA PHE A 370 7.95 1.33 -24.94
C PHE A 370 8.16 2.49 -25.93
N ILE A 371 8.63 3.61 -25.40
CA ILE A 371 9.68 4.44 -26.00
C ILE A 371 10.85 3.51 -26.31
N PRO A 372 11.46 3.55 -27.52
CA PRO A 372 12.49 2.59 -27.92
C PRO A 372 13.52 2.40 -26.82
N PRO A 373 13.69 1.19 -26.30
CA PRO A 373 14.61 0.94 -25.22
C PRO A 373 16.03 1.23 -25.66
N ARG A 374 16.80 1.83 -24.77
CA ARG A 374 18.23 2.06 -25.01
C ARG A 374 19.06 0.77 -24.89
N SER A 375 18.46 -0.28 -24.30
CA SER A 375 19.10 -1.58 -24.11
C SER A 375 18.05 -2.69 -24.08
N ASP A 376 18.49 -3.95 -24.29
CA ASP A 376 17.62 -5.12 -24.20
C ASP A 376 17.09 -5.35 -22.77
N ASP A 377 17.83 -4.94 -21.76
CA ASP A 377 17.40 -5.01 -20.36
C ASP A 377 16.29 -4.01 -20.06
N GLU A 378 16.38 -2.80 -20.59
CA GLU A 378 15.34 -1.78 -20.52
C GLU A 378 14.06 -2.24 -21.26
N ARG A 379 14.20 -2.88 -22.41
CA ARG A 379 13.10 -3.48 -23.18
C ARG A 379 12.32 -4.52 -22.40
N ARG A 380 13.02 -5.41 -21.70
CA ARG A 380 12.41 -6.49 -20.90
C ARG A 380 11.62 -5.95 -19.72
N ARG A 381 12.17 -4.97 -18.98
CA ARG A 381 11.52 -4.39 -17.80
C ARG A 381 10.16 -3.76 -18.10
N HIS A 382 10.01 -3.14 -19.24
CA HIS A 382 8.83 -2.37 -19.55
C HIS A 382 7.74 -3.16 -20.31
N SER A 383 8.09 -4.31 -20.84
CA SER A 383 7.11 -5.17 -21.52
C SER A 383 6.13 -5.86 -20.55
N PHE A 384 6.40 -5.83 -19.22
CA PHE A 384 5.65 -6.57 -18.20
C PHE A 384 5.29 -5.69 -17.01
N ARG A 385 4.88 -4.44 -17.25
CA ARG A 385 4.55 -3.49 -16.19
C ARG A 385 3.06 -3.37 -15.85
N GLN A 386 2.25 -4.34 -16.22
CA GLN A 386 0.83 -4.36 -15.88
C GLN A 386 0.65 -4.33 -14.35
N PRO A 387 -0.13 -3.40 -13.77
CA PRO A 387 -0.28 -3.27 -12.34
C PRO A 387 -1.29 -4.27 -11.73
N GLU A 388 -1.18 -5.56 -12.08
CA GLU A 388 -2.03 -6.65 -11.59
C GLU A 388 -1.94 -6.84 -10.07
N HIS A 389 -0.87 -6.33 -9.45
CA HIS A 389 -0.71 -6.36 -7.99
C HIS A 389 -1.86 -5.71 -7.24
N ILE A 390 -2.59 -4.77 -7.87
CA ILE A 390 -3.73 -4.09 -7.24
C ILE A 390 -4.91 -5.07 -7.13
N GLU A 391 -5.22 -5.79 -8.21
CA GLU A 391 -6.26 -6.83 -8.21
C GLU A 391 -5.89 -8.00 -7.30
N LEU A 392 -4.63 -8.44 -7.35
CA LEU A 392 -4.13 -9.52 -6.48
C LEU A 392 -4.16 -9.13 -4.99
N ALA A 393 -3.93 -7.86 -4.65
CA ALA A 393 -4.10 -7.36 -3.30
C ALA A 393 -5.56 -7.43 -2.84
N ALA A 394 -6.52 -7.11 -3.72
CA ALA A 394 -7.95 -7.30 -3.42
C ALA A 394 -8.29 -8.77 -3.17
N ALA A 395 -7.75 -9.69 -3.97
CA ALA A 395 -7.95 -11.13 -3.79
C ALA A 395 -7.43 -11.65 -2.43
N LEU A 396 -6.44 -10.94 -1.83
CA LEU A 396 -5.95 -11.20 -0.47
C LEU A 396 -6.75 -10.47 0.63
N GLY A 397 -7.85 -9.81 0.28
CA GLY A 397 -8.69 -9.07 1.22
C GLY A 397 -8.03 -7.80 1.76
N LEU A 398 -7.17 -7.14 0.95
CA LEU A 398 -6.52 -5.90 1.32
C LEU A 398 -7.30 -4.65 0.88
N GLY A 399 -8.43 -4.82 0.19
CA GLY A 399 -9.31 -3.72 -0.22
C GLY A 399 -10.18 -4.05 -1.43
N VAL A 400 -10.83 -3.03 -1.97
CA VAL A 400 -11.80 -3.10 -3.05
C VAL A 400 -11.17 -2.72 -4.38
N PHE A 401 -11.17 -3.62 -5.35
CA PHE A 401 -10.64 -3.38 -6.70
C PHE A 401 -11.71 -3.00 -7.72
N ASP A 402 -12.89 -3.59 -7.59
CA ASP A 402 -13.99 -3.35 -8.53
C ASP A 402 -14.38 -1.86 -8.53
N ARG A 403 -14.29 -1.23 -9.71
CA ARG A 403 -14.51 0.21 -9.87
C ARG A 403 -15.93 0.64 -9.48
N GLU A 404 -16.92 -0.21 -9.70
CA GLU A 404 -18.31 0.06 -9.41
C GLU A 404 -18.61 0.03 -7.90
N GLN A 405 -17.77 -0.66 -7.12
CA GLN A 405 -17.87 -0.73 -5.65
C GLN A 405 -17.07 0.38 -4.95
N ILE A 406 -16.31 1.19 -5.70
CA ILE A 406 -15.53 2.30 -5.14
C ILE A 406 -16.39 3.55 -5.03
N ASP A 407 -16.65 4.00 -3.78
CA ASP A 407 -17.25 5.30 -3.43
C ASP A 407 -16.18 6.41 -3.63
N PHE A 408 -16.10 6.92 -4.86
CA PHE A 408 -15.16 7.98 -5.21
C PHE A 408 -15.81 9.35 -5.04
N ARG A 409 -15.44 10.03 -3.95
CA ARG A 409 -15.95 11.35 -3.57
C ARG A 409 -15.01 12.44 -4.01
N GLN A 410 -15.52 13.49 -4.63
CA GLN A 410 -14.71 14.57 -5.16
C GLN A 410 -15.17 15.91 -4.59
N ALA A 411 -14.21 16.75 -4.18
CA ALA A 411 -14.43 18.13 -3.76
C ALA A 411 -13.45 19.03 -4.52
N ASP A 412 -13.98 20.10 -5.09
CA ASP A 412 -13.20 21.14 -5.76
C ASP A 412 -13.26 22.42 -4.94
N LEU A 413 -12.12 22.90 -4.46
CA LEU A 413 -11.97 24.09 -3.63
C LEU A 413 -11.64 25.35 -4.47
N THR A 414 -11.81 25.29 -5.79
CA THR A 414 -11.41 26.36 -6.72
C THR A 414 -12.45 27.47 -6.89
N GLY A 415 -13.53 27.47 -6.18
CA GLY A 415 -14.69 28.34 -6.38
C GLY A 415 -14.97 29.30 -5.23
N GLY A 416 -14.00 29.64 -4.38
CA GLY A 416 -14.16 30.65 -3.35
C GLY A 416 -13.65 32.02 -3.79
#